data_8555263b48003ecfc9d57e744eed5020
#
_entry.id   8555263b48003ecfc9d57e744eed5020
#
_cell.length_a   1.000
_cell.length_b   1.000
_cell.length_c   1.000
_cell.angle_alpha   90.00
_cell.angle_beta   90.00
_cell.angle_gamma   90.00
#
_symmetry.space_group_name_H-M   'P 1'
#
loop_
_entity.id
_entity.type
_entity.pdbx_description
1 polymer ?
#
loop_
_entity_poly.entity_id
_entity_poly.type
_entity_poly.pdbx_seq_one_letter_code
_entity_poly.pdbx_strand_id
1 'polypeptide(L)'
;VYDPTVVASHDAVENEDGTKTYTVTINDGLTWSDGTPITAKDYVFQLLLESSPEMNQVDGYPSQAGYSLVGYQEFFDGTTKNFAGVHLVDDMTYSVTVRADELPYHYDIYYAIAMPRPLHVIAPGCDVVDAPEGATITGDFTAELLLETINNPTTGYRYNPKVTCGPYLFDSFDVASAQCTLTVNPSYAGDYRGVKPVIEKLVIKTVKSDTMINELKSGSVDLLFQCSGADTINAGLDLVDAGEAQDNTFFRNGYGKIAFDCSQFPTDSANVRKAIAYCLDRNEFARQYSGGYAAVVHSYYGLAQWEYQESKDWIDQNLNTYEKNLDEAKALLEADGWTLNADGTPYSGTGTRYKDVNV
;
A
#
# COMPACT_ATOMS: atom_id res chain seq x y z
N VAL A 1 3.88 -6.19 -14.47
CA VAL A 1 3.50 -5.99 -15.88
C VAL A 1 3.30 -4.50 -16.10
N TYR A 2 3.98 -3.93 -17.08
CA TYR A 2 3.76 -2.54 -17.49
C TYR A 2 2.44 -2.42 -18.25
N ASP A 3 1.74 -1.30 -18.02
CA ASP A 3 0.49 -1.00 -18.74
C ASP A 3 0.82 -0.50 -20.15
N PRO A 4 0.47 -1.24 -21.22
CA PRO A 4 0.82 -0.87 -22.60
C PRO A 4 0.06 0.36 -23.11
N THR A 5 -0.96 0.84 -22.40
CA THR A 5 -1.62 2.11 -22.72
C THR A 5 -0.80 3.31 -22.27
N VAL A 6 0.14 3.10 -21.35
CA VAL A 6 0.99 4.15 -20.77
C VAL A 6 2.44 3.98 -21.20
N VAL A 7 2.97 2.74 -21.19
CA VAL A 7 4.38 2.45 -21.44
C VAL A 7 4.58 1.94 -22.85
N ALA A 8 5.32 2.70 -23.65
CA ALA A 8 5.71 2.33 -25.00
C ALA A 8 6.83 1.29 -25.02
N SER A 9 7.85 1.49 -24.17
CA SER A 9 8.96 0.55 -23.99
C SER A 9 9.59 0.69 -22.61
N HIS A 10 10.28 -0.35 -22.20
CA HIS A 10 11.06 -0.34 -20.95
C HIS A 10 12.30 -1.21 -21.09
N ASP A 11 13.32 -0.92 -20.31
CA ASP A 11 14.54 -1.71 -20.19
C ASP A 11 15.02 -1.75 -18.73
N ALA A 12 15.80 -2.76 -18.37
CA ALA A 12 16.38 -2.92 -17.05
C ALA A 12 17.82 -3.47 -17.17
N VAL A 13 18.80 -2.70 -16.71
CA VAL A 13 20.22 -3.01 -16.80
C VAL A 13 20.83 -3.16 -15.42
N GLU A 14 21.48 -4.30 -15.16
CA GLU A 14 22.34 -4.48 -13.99
C GLU A 14 23.70 -3.83 -14.25
N ASN A 15 24.10 -2.92 -13.39
CA ASN A 15 25.33 -2.15 -13.53
C ASN A 15 26.52 -2.87 -12.86
N GLU A 16 27.75 -2.57 -13.28
CA GLU A 16 28.96 -3.18 -12.74
C GLU A 16 29.18 -2.92 -11.24
N ASP A 17 28.60 -1.83 -10.72
CA ASP A 17 28.66 -1.46 -9.30
C ASP A 17 27.59 -2.13 -8.42
N GLY A 18 26.80 -3.02 -9.02
CA GLY A 18 25.72 -3.76 -8.35
C GLY A 18 24.38 -3.02 -8.26
N THR A 19 24.31 -1.78 -8.76
CA THR A 19 23.02 -1.06 -8.91
C THR A 19 22.24 -1.57 -10.11
N LYS A 20 20.95 -1.21 -10.21
CA LYS A 20 20.10 -1.59 -11.35
C LYS A 20 19.34 -0.39 -11.87
N THR A 21 19.48 -0.12 -13.16
CA THR A 21 18.80 1.02 -13.82
C THR A 21 17.62 0.52 -14.64
N TYR A 22 16.47 1.12 -14.36
CA TYR A 22 15.24 0.97 -15.14
C TYR A 22 15.05 2.20 -16.01
N THR A 23 14.85 1.99 -17.29
CA THR A 23 14.50 3.03 -18.26
C THR A 23 13.08 2.79 -18.76
N VAL A 24 12.26 3.81 -18.75
CA VAL A 24 10.86 3.75 -19.17
C VAL A 24 10.57 4.85 -20.17
N THR A 25 10.04 4.45 -21.34
CA THR A 25 9.50 5.37 -22.34
C THR A 25 7.98 5.30 -22.31
N ILE A 26 7.31 6.42 -22.10
CA ILE A 26 5.85 6.52 -22.10
C ILE A 26 5.31 6.72 -23.50
N ASN A 27 4.04 6.37 -23.71
CA ASN A 27 3.35 6.59 -24.98
C ASN A 27 3.13 8.10 -25.23
N ASP A 28 3.24 8.50 -26.49
CA ASP A 28 2.85 9.83 -26.93
C ASP A 28 1.33 10.02 -26.90
N GLY A 29 0.90 11.27 -26.75
CA GLY A 29 -0.53 11.66 -26.78
C GLY A 29 -1.28 11.46 -25.46
N LEU A 30 -0.61 11.07 -24.37
CA LEU A 30 -1.21 11.08 -23.05
C LEU A 30 -1.47 12.52 -22.58
N THR A 31 -2.64 12.79 -22.00
CA THR A 31 -3.01 14.12 -21.54
C THR A 31 -3.63 14.12 -20.14
N TRP A 32 -3.38 15.18 -19.42
CA TRP A 32 -4.17 15.55 -18.26
C TRP A 32 -5.60 15.93 -18.68
N SER A 33 -6.53 15.96 -17.73
CA SER A 33 -7.94 16.27 -17.97
C SER A 33 -8.19 17.71 -18.47
N ASP A 34 -7.24 18.60 -18.28
CA ASP A 34 -7.25 19.98 -18.80
C ASP A 34 -6.66 20.10 -20.21
N GLY A 35 -6.22 18.99 -20.80
CA GLY A 35 -5.62 18.91 -22.13
C GLY A 35 -4.11 19.13 -22.17
N THR A 36 -3.46 19.42 -21.03
CA THR A 36 -2.00 19.53 -20.96
C THR A 36 -1.37 18.15 -21.25
N PRO A 37 -0.34 18.06 -22.11
CA PRO A 37 0.37 16.81 -22.35
C PRO A 37 0.99 16.23 -21.07
N ILE A 38 0.92 14.92 -20.90
CA ILE A 38 1.70 14.19 -19.89
C ILE A 38 3.03 13.78 -20.53
N THR A 39 4.12 14.15 -19.88
CA THR A 39 5.47 13.85 -20.34
C THR A 39 6.27 13.11 -19.26
N ALA A 40 7.46 12.65 -19.56
CA ALA A 40 8.37 12.04 -18.60
C ALA A 40 8.70 13.00 -17.42
N LYS A 41 8.59 14.33 -17.64
CA LYS A 41 8.74 15.32 -16.57
C LYS A 41 7.76 15.14 -15.42
N ASP A 42 6.51 14.77 -15.72
CA ASP A 42 5.48 14.55 -14.69
C ASP A 42 5.78 13.33 -13.80
N TYR A 43 6.42 12.31 -14.37
CA TYR A 43 6.88 11.11 -13.63
C TYR A 43 8.12 11.42 -12.78
N VAL A 44 9.11 12.07 -13.38
CA VAL A 44 10.31 12.51 -12.66
C VAL A 44 9.93 13.50 -11.55
N PHE A 45 9.01 14.42 -11.84
CA PHE A 45 8.51 15.37 -10.85
C PHE A 45 7.91 14.69 -9.63
N GLN A 46 7.16 13.62 -9.78
CA GLN A 46 6.62 12.87 -8.64
C GLN A 46 7.74 12.37 -7.71
N LEU A 47 8.80 11.77 -8.27
CA LEU A 47 9.91 11.27 -7.48
C LEU A 47 10.67 12.40 -6.78
N LEU A 48 10.93 13.50 -7.49
CA LEU A 48 11.59 14.67 -6.92
C LEU A 48 10.71 15.34 -5.85
N LEU A 49 9.43 15.57 -6.12
CA LEU A 49 8.48 16.19 -5.19
C LEU A 49 8.41 15.38 -3.87
N GLU A 50 8.08 14.11 -3.98
CA GLU A 50 7.82 13.26 -2.82
C GLU A 50 9.11 12.92 -2.03
N SER A 51 10.28 13.08 -2.64
CA SER A 51 11.59 12.90 -1.97
C SER A 51 12.23 14.22 -1.51
N SER A 52 11.60 15.36 -1.77
CA SER A 52 12.18 16.68 -1.49
C SER A 52 12.10 17.06 0.00
N PRO A 53 13.07 17.83 0.52
CA PRO A 53 12.98 18.43 1.84
C PRO A 53 11.80 19.42 1.96
N GLU A 54 11.41 20.08 0.88
CA GLU A 54 10.28 21.00 0.83
C GLU A 54 8.96 20.26 1.10
N MET A 55 8.75 19.11 0.46
CA MET A 55 7.53 18.32 0.68
C MET A 55 7.53 17.67 2.07
N ASN A 56 8.67 17.26 2.60
CA ASN A 56 8.78 16.77 3.97
C ASN A 56 8.38 17.85 5.00
N GLN A 57 8.67 19.13 4.76
CA GLN A 57 8.22 20.24 5.61
C GLN A 57 6.69 20.40 5.55
N VAL A 58 6.09 20.17 4.39
CA VAL A 58 4.63 20.27 4.19
C VAL A 58 3.87 19.14 4.89
N ASP A 59 4.34 17.91 4.77
CA ASP A 59 3.68 16.72 5.32
C ASP A 59 4.07 16.41 6.76
N GLY A 60 5.22 16.89 7.21
CA GLY A 60 5.76 16.63 8.55
C GLY A 60 6.27 15.20 8.76
N TYR A 61 6.36 14.40 7.71
CA TYR A 61 6.95 13.05 7.70
C TYR A 61 7.56 12.75 6.32
N PRO A 62 8.64 11.96 6.26
CA PRO A 62 9.28 11.62 5.00
C PRO A 62 8.41 10.69 4.16
N SER A 63 8.25 11.03 2.88
CA SER A 63 7.76 10.08 1.89
C SER A 63 8.86 9.04 1.58
N GLN A 64 8.44 7.81 1.31
CA GLN A 64 9.36 6.75 0.89
C GLN A 64 9.47 6.60 -0.63
N ALA A 65 8.85 7.48 -1.39
CA ALA A 65 9.06 7.52 -2.84
C ALA A 65 10.55 7.79 -3.12
N GLY A 66 11.14 7.00 -3.97
CA GLY A 66 12.56 7.11 -4.27
C GLY A 66 13.55 6.65 -3.18
N TYR A 67 13.10 6.21 -1.99
CA TYR A 67 13.97 5.78 -0.87
C TYR A 67 15.03 4.76 -1.30
N SER A 68 14.69 3.83 -2.17
CA SER A 68 15.59 2.78 -2.65
C SER A 68 16.46 3.21 -3.84
N LEU A 69 16.36 4.47 -4.28
CA LEU A 69 17.14 4.99 -5.40
C LEU A 69 18.48 5.59 -4.96
N VAL A 70 19.44 5.58 -5.87
CA VAL A 70 20.79 6.14 -5.64
C VAL A 70 20.67 7.64 -5.35
N GLY A 71 21.37 8.11 -4.29
CA GLY A 71 21.41 9.54 -3.91
C GLY A 71 20.15 10.06 -3.21
N TYR A 72 19.24 9.17 -2.79
CA TYR A 72 18.02 9.60 -2.07
C TYR A 72 18.34 10.42 -0.82
N GLN A 73 19.26 9.94 0.03
CA GLN A 73 19.51 10.58 1.32
C GLN A 73 20.07 11.99 1.15
N GLU A 74 21.01 12.18 0.25
CA GLU A 74 21.62 13.49 -0.03
C GLU A 74 20.60 14.47 -0.60
N PHE A 75 19.70 13.99 -1.45
CA PHE A 75 18.62 14.80 -2.00
C PHE A 75 17.57 15.15 -0.92
N PHE A 76 17.14 14.16 -0.14
CA PHE A 76 16.15 14.32 0.93
C PHE A 76 16.64 15.29 2.05
N ASP A 77 17.91 15.23 2.40
CA ASP A 77 18.52 16.12 3.40
C ASP A 77 18.81 17.53 2.83
N GLY A 78 18.60 17.75 1.52
CA GLY A 78 18.90 19.00 0.85
C GLY A 78 20.41 19.29 0.69
N THR A 79 21.25 18.27 0.87
CA THR A 79 22.71 18.36 0.66
C THR A 79 23.04 18.59 -0.82
N THR A 80 22.21 18.04 -1.70
CA THR A 80 22.23 18.29 -3.14
C THR A 80 20.84 18.66 -3.64
N LYS A 81 20.78 19.39 -4.75
CA LYS A 81 19.53 19.67 -5.46
C LYS A 81 19.23 18.69 -6.58
N ASN A 82 20.18 17.81 -6.90
CA ASN A 82 20.08 16.82 -7.95
C ASN A 82 19.85 15.44 -7.32
N PHE A 83 18.87 14.71 -7.83
CA PHE A 83 18.58 13.36 -7.37
C PHE A 83 19.33 12.36 -8.27
N ALA A 84 20.51 11.92 -7.83
CA ALA A 84 21.46 11.17 -8.65
C ALA A 84 20.92 9.88 -9.28
N GLY A 85 19.99 9.21 -8.64
CA GLY A 85 19.36 7.99 -9.15
C GLY A 85 18.14 8.23 -10.06
N VAL A 86 17.83 9.48 -10.41
CA VAL A 86 16.67 9.84 -11.24
C VAL A 86 17.13 10.72 -12.39
N HIS A 87 16.80 10.34 -13.63
CA HIS A 87 17.16 11.08 -14.82
C HIS A 87 15.97 11.29 -15.76
N LEU A 88 15.88 12.48 -16.32
CA LEU A 88 15.01 12.82 -17.44
C LEU A 88 15.83 12.67 -18.74
N VAL A 89 15.65 11.56 -19.45
CA VAL A 89 16.44 11.26 -20.67
C VAL A 89 15.98 12.13 -21.84
N ASP A 90 14.67 12.24 -22.02
CA ASP A 90 14.00 13.13 -22.97
C ASP A 90 12.55 13.38 -22.55
N ASP A 91 11.75 14.08 -23.38
CA ASP A 91 10.36 14.42 -23.05
C ASP A 91 9.45 13.21 -22.78
N MET A 92 9.81 12.03 -23.28
CA MET A 92 9.00 10.80 -23.16
C MET A 92 9.71 9.69 -22.39
N THR A 93 10.98 9.88 -22.00
CA THR A 93 11.81 8.84 -21.42
C THR A 93 12.46 9.32 -20.13
N TYR A 94 12.34 8.52 -19.09
CA TYR A 94 13.06 8.72 -17.83
C TYR A 94 13.74 7.42 -17.40
N SER A 95 14.72 7.54 -16.51
CA SER A 95 15.32 6.40 -15.85
C SER A 95 15.46 6.58 -14.36
N VAL A 96 15.45 5.45 -13.63
CA VAL A 96 15.69 5.40 -12.20
C VAL A 96 16.71 4.30 -11.89
N THR A 97 17.61 4.54 -10.95
CA THR A 97 18.67 3.60 -10.56
C THR A 97 18.47 3.20 -9.11
N VAL A 98 18.20 1.89 -8.91
CA VAL A 98 18.04 1.26 -7.60
C VAL A 98 19.40 0.98 -6.98
N ARG A 99 19.55 1.26 -5.69
CA ARG A 99 20.80 1.06 -4.93
C ARG A 99 21.18 -0.42 -4.83
N ALA A 100 22.48 -0.70 -4.80
CA ALA A 100 23.00 -2.07 -4.70
C ALA A 100 22.66 -2.76 -3.37
N ASP A 101 22.52 -2.02 -2.26
CA ASP A 101 22.17 -2.55 -0.94
C ASP A 101 20.68 -2.95 -0.81
N GLU A 102 19.84 -2.52 -1.74
CA GLU A 102 18.44 -2.95 -1.88
C GLU A 102 18.29 -4.22 -2.76
N LEU A 103 19.39 -4.68 -3.37
CA LEU A 103 19.40 -5.79 -4.31
C LEU A 103 20.23 -6.98 -3.75
N PRO A 104 19.96 -8.23 -4.14
CA PRO A 104 18.81 -8.61 -4.98
C PRO A 104 17.50 -8.58 -4.18
N TYR A 105 16.46 -8.07 -4.81
CA TYR A 105 15.10 -8.13 -4.28
C TYR A 105 14.19 -8.76 -5.33
N HIS A 106 13.38 -9.73 -4.94
CA HIS A 106 12.53 -10.47 -5.89
C HIS A 106 11.57 -9.58 -6.69
N TYR A 107 11.16 -8.47 -6.10
CA TYR A 107 10.22 -7.51 -6.70
C TYR A 107 10.87 -6.14 -6.89
N ASP A 108 12.11 -6.12 -7.34
CA ASP A 108 12.95 -4.91 -7.48
C ASP A 108 12.33 -3.84 -8.40
N ILE A 109 11.50 -4.23 -9.38
CA ILE A 109 10.72 -3.30 -10.18
C ILE A 109 9.82 -2.38 -9.34
N TYR A 110 9.41 -2.82 -8.13
CA TYR A 110 8.61 -2.01 -7.23
C TYR A 110 9.32 -0.70 -6.85
N TYR A 111 10.64 -0.73 -6.75
CA TYR A 111 11.44 0.46 -6.45
C TYR A 111 11.53 1.46 -7.61
N ALA A 112 11.18 1.03 -8.82
CA ALA A 112 11.21 1.84 -10.04
C ALA A 112 9.84 2.39 -10.45
N ILE A 113 8.80 2.18 -9.64
CA ILE A 113 7.45 2.67 -9.93
C ILE A 113 7.40 4.18 -9.74
N ALA A 114 7.00 4.90 -10.78
CA ALA A 114 6.65 6.31 -10.72
C ALA A 114 5.22 6.51 -11.24
N MET A 115 4.50 7.46 -10.65
CA MET A 115 3.17 7.89 -11.06
C MET A 115 3.18 9.37 -11.41
N PRO A 116 2.58 9.80 -12.53
CA PRO A 116 2.68 11.20 -12.94
C PRO A 116 1.97 12.12 -11.93
N ARG A 117 2.57 13.27 -11.68
CA ARG A 117 1.98 14.39 -10.93
C ARG A 117 1.92 15.62 -11.84
N PRO A 118 0.80 16.36 -11.87
CA PRO A 118 0.68 17.52 -12.76
C PRO A 118 1.60 18.66 -12.30
N LEU A 119 2.82 18.67 -12.84
CA LEU A 119 3.85 19.67 -12.52
C LEU A 119 3.30 21.10 -12.64
N HIS A 120 2.60 21.40 -13.73
CA HIS A 120 2.05 22.72 -14.02
C HIS A 120 1.01 23.20 -13.01
N VAL A 121 0.38 22.27 -12.25
CA VAL A 121 -0.62 22.58 -11.21
C VAL A 121 0.02 22.65 -9.83
N ILE A 122 0.90 21.69 -9.52
CA ILE A 122 1.48 21.56 -8.18
C ILE A 122 2.64 22.52 -7.97
N ALA A 123 3.47 22.73 -9.00
CA ALA A 123 4.61 23.64 -8.94
C ALA A 123 4.61 24.62 -10.12
N PRO A 124 3.58 25.52 -10.21
CA PRO A 124 3.48 26.48 -11.31
C PRO A 124 4.71 27.40 -11.36
N GLY A 125 5.28 27.53 -12.55
CA GLY A 125 6.50 28.30 -12.77
C GLY A 125 7.81 27.55 -12.50
N CYS A 126 7.72 26.29 -12.05
CA CYS A 126 8.86 25.38 -11.95
C CYS A 126 8.97 24.48 -13.20
N ASP A 127 10.15 23.92 -13.41
CA ASP A 127 10.39 22.92 -14.46
C ASP A 127 11.31 21.81 -13.92
N VAL A 128 11.22 20.62 -14.53
CA VAL A 128 12.14 19.52 -14.31
C VAL A 128 13.20 19.52 -15.39
N VAL A 129 14.45 19.51 -14.99
CA VAL A 129 15.61 19.45 -15.89
C VAL A 129 16.56 18.35 -15.45
N ASP A 130 17.29 17.79 -16.40
CA ASP A 130 18.32 16.80 -16.15
C ASP A 130 19.71 17.43 -16.15
N ALA A 131 20.60 16.82 -15.38
CA ALA A 131 22.02 17.14 -15.34
C ALA A 131 22.84 15.85 -15.15
N PRO A 132 24.15 15.86 -15.39
CA PRO A 132 24.99 14.67 -15.15
C PRO A 132 24.88 14.11 -13.73
N GLU A 133 24.58 14.96 -12.76
CA GLU A 133 24.42 14.60 -11.34
C GLU A 133 23.02 14.15 -10.97
N GLY A 134 22.08 14.06 -11.93
CA GLY A 134 20.69 13.67 -11.75
C GLY A 134 19.68 14.78 -12.02
N ALA A 135 18.41 14.42 -12.05
CA ALA A 135 17.32 15.35 -12.27
C ALA A 135 17.12 16.31 -11.09
N THR A 136 16.64 17.52 -11.39
CA THR A 136 16.35 18.55 -10.39
C THR A 136 15.12 19.38 -10.79
N ILE A 137 14.51 20.03 -9.80
CA ILE A 137 13.44 21.02 -10.02
C ILE A 137 14.09 22.42 -10.06
N THR A 138 13.77 23.19 -11.11
CA THR A 138 14.19 24.58 -11.28
C THR A 138 13.01 25.53 -11.07
N GLY A 139 13.28 26.81 -10.80
CA GLY A 139 12.28 27.81 -10.45
C GLY A 139 12.16 27.99 -8.93
N ASP A 140 11.10 28.67 -8.49
CA ASP A 140 10.87 28.97 -7.07
C ASP A 140 10.13 27.82 -6.37
N PHE A 141 10.76 26.62 -6.35
CA PHE A 141 10.23 25.45 -5.68
C PHE A 141 10.50 25.55 -4.16
N THR A 142 9.47 25.84 -3.40
CA THR A 142 9.56 26.07 -1.94
C THR A 142 8.44 25.37 -1.17
N ALA A 143 8.63 25.18 0.13
CA ALA A 143 7.60 24.63 1.00
C ALA A 143 6.35 25.54 1.05
N GLU A 144 6.51 26.86 0.98
CA GLU A 144 5.40 27.81 0.95
C GLU A 144 4.55 27.64 -0.32
N LEU A 145 5.19 27.47 -1.49
CA LEU A 145 4.48 27.14 -2.72
C LEU A 145 3.66 25.86 -2.57
N LEU A 146 4.27 24.80 -2.05
CA LEU A 146 3.60 23.50 -1.87
C LEU A 146 2.50 23.54 -0.80
N LEU A 147 2.65 24.33 0.27
CA LEU A 147 1.58 24.57 1.23
C LEU A 147 0.35 25.21 0.55
N GLU A 148 0.55 26.14 -0.35
CA GLU A 148 -0.55 26.80 -1.08
C GLU A 148 -1.14 25.88 -2.15
N THR A 149 -0.32 25.21 -2.95
CA THR A 149 -0.81 24.42 -4.09
C THR A 149 -1.29 23.02 -3.73
N ILE A 150 -0.79 22.43 -2.64
CA ILE A 150 -1.16 21.08 -2.18
C ILE A 150 -2.07 21.12 -0.95
N ASN A 151 -1.68 21.86 0.10
CA ASN A 151 -2.33 21.77 1.42
C ASN A 151 -3.33 22.88 1.73
N ASN A 152 -3.53 23.85 0.85
CA ASN A 152 -4.59 24.82 1.02
C ASN A 152 -5.95 24.08 1.10
N PRO A 153 -6.73 24.22 2.17
CA PRO A 153 -7.94 23.41 2.36
C PRO A 153 -9.06 23.68 1.36
N THR A 154 -8.98 24.78 0.59
CA THR A 154 -9.98 25.15 -0.39
C THR A 154 -9.52 24.89 -1.83
N THR A 155 -8.29 25.22 -2.15
CA THR A 155 -7.75 25.20 -3.51
C THR A 155 -6.67 24.15 -3.73
N GLY A 156 -6.07 23.66 -2.66
CA GLY A 156 -4.94 22.73 -2.72
C GLY A 156 -5.28 21.41 -3.37
N TYR A 157 -4.36 20.87 -4.12
CA TYR A 157 -4.52 19.66 -4.93
C TYR A 157 -4.92 18.45 -4.09
N ARG A 158 -4.52 18.38 -2.82
CA ARG A 158 -4.92 17.30 -1.88
C ARG A 158 -6.43 17.26 -1.62
N TYR A 159 -7.07 18.42 -1.58
CA TYR A 159 -8.49 18.55 -1.25
C TYR A 159 -9.36 18.83 -2.47
N ASN A 160 -8.75 19.29 -3.55
CA ASN A 160 -9.44 19.70 -4.76
C ASN A 160 -8.66 19.30 -6.04
N PRO A 161 -8.44 18.01 -6.30
CA PRO A 161 -7.65 17.50 -7.43
C PRO A 161 -8.41 17.65 -8.76
N LYS A 162 -8.51 18.86 -9.29
CA LYS A 162 -9.28 19.13 -10.52
C LYS A 162 -8.61 18.64 -11.80
N VAL A 163 -7.28 18.50 -11.80
CA VAL A 163 -6.51 18.02 -12.95
C VAL A 163 -6.01 16.61 -12.67
N THR A 164 -6.54 15.64 -13.40
CA THR A 164 -6.22 14.21 -13.22
C THR A 164 -6.08 13.54 -14.58
N CYS A 165 -5.54 12.31 -14.62
CA CYS A 165 -5.43 11.50 -15.84
C CYS A 165 -6.25 10.21 -15.77
N GLY A 166 -6.98 9.98 -14.68
CA GLY A 166 -7.79 8.77 -14.47
C GLY A 166 -9.16 8.80 -15.16
N PRO A 167 -9.96 7.72 -14.98
CA PRO A 167 -11.27 7.56 -15.62
C PRO A 167 -12.34 8.53 -15.11
N TYR A 168 -12.14 9.12 -13.93
CA TYR A 168 -13.07 10.06 -13.32
C TYR A 168 -12.39 11.34 -12.89
N LEU A 169 -13.15 12.44 -12.95
CA LEU A 169 -12.79 13.77 -12.47
C LEU A 169 -13.40 14.00 -11.09
N PHE A 170 -12.66 14.67 -10.22
CA PHE A 170 -13.20 15.16 -8.97
C PHE A 170 -14.16 16.34 -9.22
N ASP A 171 -15.40 16.19 -8.82
CA ASP A 171 -16.41 17.25 -8.86
C ASP A 171 -16.44 18.03 -7.55
N SER A 172 -16.78 17.35 -6.45
CA SER A 172 -16.96 17.99 -5.14
C SER A 172 -16.80 17.00 -3.97
N PHE A 173 -16.48 17.56 -2.80
CA PHE A 173 -16.54 16.86 -1.52
C PHE A 173 -17.38 17.65 -0.52
N ASP A 174 -18.45 17.04 -0.02
CA ASP A 174 -19.27 17.59 1.04
C ASP A 174 -18.78 17.08 2.41
N VAL A 175 -18.21 17.99 3.18
CA VAL A 175 -17.63 17.67 4.52
C VAL A 175 -18.72 17.23 5.51
N ALA A 176 -19.93 17.80 5.43
CA ALA A 176 -20.99 17.53 6.38
C ALA A 176 -21.57 16.11 6.24
N SER A 177 -21.71 15.65 5.00
CA SER A 177 -22.20 14.29 4.68
C SER A 177 -21.05 13.29 4.44
N ALA A 178 -19.79 13.72 4.43
CA ALA A 178 -18.63 12.93 4.04
C ALA A 178 -18.82 12.24 2.67
N GLN A 179 -19.37 12.98 1.69
CA GLN A 179 -19.63 12.49 0.34
C GLN A 179 -18.66 13.10 -0.67
N CYS A 180 -18.05 12.24 -1.49
CA CYS A 180 -17.27 12.63 -2.65
C CYS A 180 -18.07 12.37 -3.92
N THR A 181 -18.16 13.37 -4.78
CA THR A 181 -18.78 13.22 -6.11
C THR A 181 -17.69 13.24 -7.18
N LEU A 182 -17.75 12.24 -8.06
CA LEU A 182 -16.88 12.10 -9.22
C LEU A 182 -17.74 12.05 -10.48
N THR A 183 -17.24 12.62 -11.58
CA THR A 183 -17.86 12.57 -12.91
C THR A 183 -16.91 11.92 -13.91
N VAL A 184 -17.45 11.29 -14.94
CA VAL A 184 -16.61 10.64 -15.96
C VAL A 184 -15.65 11.63 -16.61
N ASN A 185 -14.41 11.19 -16.82
CA ASN A 185 -13.43 11.96 -17.59
C ASN A 185 -13.61 11.66 -19.09
N PRO A 186 -14.10 12.60 -19.90
CA PRO A 186 -14.32 12.37 -21.32
C PRO A 186 -13.03 12.18 -22.11
N SER A 187 -11.88 12.67 -21.58
CA SER A 187 -10.56 12.54 -22.20
C SER A 187 -9.87 11.21 -21.90
N TYR A 188 -10.43 10.38 -20.99
CA TYR A 188 -9.82 9.11 -20.64
C TYR A 188 -9.86 8.12 -21.80
N ALA A 189 -8.68 7.64 -22.22
CA ALA A 189 -8.54 6.76 -23.39
C ALA A 189 -9.06 5.33 -23.16
N GLY A 190 -9.19 4.89 -21.92
CA GLY A 190 -9.54 3.52 -21.51
C GLY A 190 -8.38 2.85 -20.75
N ASP A 191 -8.66 1.70 -20.13
CA ASP A 191 -7.64 0.86 -19.50
C ASP A 191 -6.88 0.03 -20.56
N TYR A 192 -5.93 -0.81 -20.14
CA TYR A 192 -5.15 -1.69 -21.01
C TYR A 192 -6.01 -2.67 -21.86
N ARG A 193 -7.28 -2.82 -21.54
CA ARG A 193 -8.29 -3.61 -22.29
C ARG A 193 -9.15 -2.73 -23.19
N GLY A 194 -8.92 -1.42 -23.21
CA GLY A 194 -9.74 -0.45 -23.92
C GLY A 194 -11.09 -0.15 -23.24
N VAL A 195 -11.29 -0.56 -21.99
CA VAL A 195 -12.54 -0.34 -21.26
C VAL A 195 -12.59 1.09 -20.73
N LYS A 196 -13.69 1.79 -21.04
CA LYS A 196 -14.00 3.13 -20.52
C LYS A 196 -15.13 3.07 -19.48
N PRO A 197 -15.17 4.01 -18.53
CA PRO A 197 -16.26 4.08 -17.59
C PRO A 197 -17.59 4.34 -18.29
N VAL A 198 -18.64 3.62 -17.86
CA VAL A 198 -20.01 3.77 -18.39
C VAL A 198 -20.94 4.45 -17.39
N ILE A 199 -20.56 4.56 -16.13
CA ILE A 199 -21.31 5.24 -15.09
C ILE A 199 -20.89 6.71 -15.11
N GLU A 200 -21.79 7.61 -15.47
CA GLU A 200 -21.47 9.03 -15.66
C GLU A 200 -21.08 9.75 -14.36
N LYS A 201 -21.66 9.34 -13.24
CA LYS A 201 -21.47 9.97 -11.94
C LYS A 201 -21.34 8.93 -10.83
N LEU A 202 -20.30 9.04 -10.01
CA LEU A 202 -20.12 8.26 -8.80
C LEU A 202 -20.28 9.16 -7.57
N VAL A 203 -21.06 8.69 -6.61
CA VAL A 203 -21.17 9.31 -5.27
C VAL A 203 -20.62 8.31 -4.27
N ILE A 204 -19.46 8.64 -3.71
CA ILE A 204 -18.79 7.82 -2.71
C ILE A 204 -19.09 8.40 -1.34
N LYS A 205 -19.66 7.59 -0.46
CA LYS A 205 -19.97 8.00 0.92
C LYS A 205 -19.54 6.94 1.94
N THR A 206 -19.29 7.37 3.15
CA THR A 206 -19.07 6.46 4.27
C THR A 206 -20.41 5.92 4.76
N VAL A 207 -20.51 4.61 4.94
CA VAL A 207 -21.64 3.92 5.56
C VAL A 207 -21.18 3.23 6.86
N LYS A 208 -22.09 3.11 7.83
CA LYS A 208 -21.79 2.42 9.10
C LYS A 208 -22.09 0.93 8.95
N SER A 209 -21.27 0.09 9.58
CA SER A 209 -21.39 -1.37 9.49
C SER A 209 -22.75 -1.90 9.97
N ASP A 210 -23.39 -1.25 10.94
CA ASP A 210 -24.67 -1.65 11.49
C ASP A 210 -25.88 -1.24 10.61
N THR A 211 -25.70 -0.32 9.66
CA THR A 211 -26.78 0.19 8.79
C THR A 211 -26.58 -0.12 7.31
N MET A 212 -25.35 -0.52 6.88
CA MET A 212 -24.99 -0.60 5.46
C MET A 212 -25.89 -1.54 4.66
N ILE A 213 -26.30 -2.69 5.22
CA ILE A 213 -27.20 -3.63 4.54
C ILE A 213 -28.59 -3.04 4.34
N ASN A 214 -29.09 -2.28 5.32
CA ASN A 214 -30.38 -1.59 5.16
C ASN A 214 -30.28 -0.44 4.15
N GLU A 215 -29.14 0.22 4.03
CA GLU A 215 -28.91 1.25 3.03
C GLU A 215 -28.88 0.65 1.61
N LEU A 216 -28.27 -0.52 1.44
CA LEU A 216 -28.31 -1.25 0.17
C LEU A 216 -29.76 -1.68 -0.16
N LYS A 217 -30.47 -2.29 0.80
CA LYS A 217 -31.84 -2.76 0.63
C LYS A 217 -32.82 -1.63 0.29
N SER A 218 -32.62 -0.45 0.86
CA SER A 218 -33.46 0.74 0.59
C SER A 218 -33.10 1.45 -0.71
N GLY A 219 -32.01 1.08 -1.39
CA GLY A 219 -31.52 1.76 -2.57
C GLY A 219 -30.86 3.12 -2.27
N SER A 220 -30.48 3.39 -1.02
CA SER A 220 -29.72 4.59 -0.67
C SER A 220 -28.23 4.46 -1.01
N VAL A 221 -27.76 3.25 -1.26
CA VAL A 221 -26.49 2.91 -1.92
C VAL A 221 -26.73 1.79 -2.93
N ASP A 222 -25.98 1.81 -4.03
CA ASP A 222 -26.06 0.81 -5.10
C ASP A 222 -24.98 -0.27 -4.94
N LEU A 223 -23.89 0.04 -4.25
CA LEU A 223 -22.75 -0.84 -4.05
C LEU A 223 -22.16 -0.66 -2.65
N LEU A 224 -21.96 -1.77 -1.96
CA LEU A 224 -21.11 -1.85 -0.77
C LEU A 224 -19.75 -2.44 -1.14
N PHE A 225 -18.69 -1.70 -0.83
CA PHE A 225 -17.32 -2.11 -1.15
C PHE A 225 -16.57 -2.60 0.08
N GLN A 226 -15.94 -3.77 -0.01
CA GLN A 226 -15.17 -4.39 1.06
C GLN A 226 -15.97 -4.69 2.34
N CYS A 227 -17.13 -5.29 2.21
CA CYS A 227 -17.88 -5.80 3.36
C CYS A 227 -17.03 -6.83 4.13
N SER A 228 -16.91 -6.64 5.44
CA SER A 228 -16.19 -7.54 6.35
C SER A 228 -17.00 -7.72 7.64
N GLY A 229 -16.75 -8.85 8.32
CA GLY A 229 -17.52 -9.23 9.51
C GLY A 229 -18.66 -10.19 9.20
N ALA A 230 -18.75 -11.24 10.00
CA ALA A 230 -19.67 -12.37 9.78
C ALA A 230 -21.13 -11.94 9.59
N ASP A 231 -21.64 -11.10 10.50
CA ASP A 231 -23.04 -10.68 10.49
C ASP A 231 -23.39 -9.87 9.26
N THR A 232 -22.49 -8.95 8.86
CA THR A 232 -22.70 -8.13 7.66
C THR A 232 -22.66 -8.96 6.37
N ILE A 233 -21.71 -9.90 6.26
CA ILE A 233 -21.59 -10.79 5.12
C ILE A 233 -22.86 -11.67 5.01
N ASN A 234 -23.25 -12.32 6.10
CA ASN A 234 -24.42 -13.18 6.11
C ASN A 234 -25.70 -12.42 5.74
N ALA A 235 -25.92 -11.23 6.33
CA ALA A 235 -27.07 -10.40 6.00
C ALA A 235 -27.07 -9.92 4.54
N GLY A 236 -25.89 -9.69 3.97
CA GLY A 236 -25.74 -9.39 2.54
C GLY A 236 -26.09 -10.58 1.65
N LEU A 237 -25.61 -11.77 2.00
CA LEU A 237 -25.92 -13.01 1.28
C LEU A 237 -27.39 -13.41 1.37
N ASP A 238 -28.07 -13.11 2.48
CA ASP A 238 -29.53 -13.29 2.60
C ASP A 238 -30.28 -12.45 1.54
N LEU A 239 -29.78 -11.24 1.20
CA LEU A 239 -30.36 -10.44 0.10
C LEU A 239 -30.05 -11.04 -1.27
N VAL A 240 -28.87 -11.65 -1.45
CA VAL A 240 -28.52 -12.34 -2.69
C VAL A 240 -29.41 -13.56 -2.89
N ASP A 241 -29.61 -14.37 -1.85
CA ASP A 241 -30.50 -15.54 -1.89
C ASP A 241 -31.97 -15.17 -2.14
N ALA A 242 -32.38 -14.00 -1.66
CA ALA A 242 -33.71 -13.43 -1.94
C ALA A 242 -33.84 -12.84 -3.37
N GLY A 243 -32.76 -12.73 -4.13
CA GLY A 243 -32.69 -12.10 -5.45
C GLY A 243 -32.80 -10.57 -5.41
N GLU A 244 -32.58 -9.94 -4.26
CA GLU A 244 -32.63 -8.49 -4.04
C GLU A 244 -31.25 -7.82 -4.27
N ALA A 245 -30.15 -8.59 -4.29
CA ALA A 245 -28.80 -8.11 -4.54
C ALA A 245 -27.97 -9.13 -5.33
N GLN A 246 -26.78 -8.72 -5.71
CA GLN A 246 -25.73 -9.59 -6.27
C GLN A 246 -24.44 -9.42 -5.44
N ASP A 247 -23.61 -10.46 -5.40
CA ASP A 247 -22.31 -10.40 -4.74
C ASP A 247 -21.17 -10.72 -5.69
N ASN A 248 -19.98 -10.25 -5.31
CA ASN A 248 -18.73 -10.65 -5.90
C ASN A 248 -17.69 -10.85 -4.80
N THR A 249 -17.16 -12.05 -4.71
CA THR A 249 -16.17 -12.43 -3.69
C THR A 249 -14.81 -12.64 -4.34
N PHE A 250 -13.78 -12.08 -3.73
CA PHE A 250 -12.39 -12.25 -4.16
C PHE A 250 -11.44 -12.37 -2.96
N PHE A 251 -10.35 -13.09 -3.16
CA PHE A 251 -9.30 -13.16 -2.15
C PHE A 251 -8.52 -11.86 -2.09
N ARG A 252 -8.27 -11.40 -0.88
CA ARG A 252 -7.49 -10.21 -0.60
C ARG A 252 -5.99 -10.52 -0.64
N ASN A 253 -5.17 -9.58 -1.17
CA ASN A 253 -3.71 -9.63 -1.08
C ASN A 253 -3.20 -9.20 0.31
N GLY A 254 -3.82 -9.72 1.37
CA GLY A 254 -3.46 -9.36 2.73
C GLY A 254 -3.96 -10.38 3.72
N TYR A 255 -3.51 -10.25 4.95
CA TYR A 255 -3.90 -11.11 6.06
C TYR A 255 -3.89 -10.34 7.38
N GLY A 256 -4.68 -10.81 8.36
CA GLY A 256 -4.57 -10.40 9.75
C GLY A 256 -3.42 -11.15 10.44
N LYS A 257 -2.66 -10.46 11.28
CA LYS A 257 -1.53 -11.05 12.01
C LYS A 257 -1.50 -10.62 13.47
N ILE A 258 -0.93 -11.48 14.31
CA ILE A 258 -0.43 -11.11 15.64
C ILE A 258 1.07 -10.90 15.48
N ALA A 259 1.53 -9.68 15.72
CA ALA A 259 2.95 -9.34 15.71
C ALA A 259 3.50 -9.35 17.14
N PHE A 260 4.72 -9.84 17.31
CA PHE A 260 5.43 -9.82 18.58
C PHE A 260 6.59 -8.84 18.50
N ASP A 261 6.74 -8.00 19.52
CA ASP A 261 8.00 -7.28 19.72
C ASP A 261 9.04 -8.26 20.28
N CYS A 262 9.99 -8.63 19.42
CA CYS A 262 11.02 -9.60 19.77
C CYS A 262 12.16 -9.00 20.60
N SER A 263 12.15 -7.69 20.88
CA SER A 263 13.11 -7.00 21.73
C SER A 263 12.63 -6.90 23.19
N GLN A 264 11.36 -7.21 23.46
CA GLN A 264 10.76 -7.04 24.78
C GLN A 264 10.49 -8.39 25.46
N PHE A 265 10.83 -8.46 26.77
CA PHE A 265 10.42 -9.58 27.60
C PHE A 265 8.88 -9.59 27.79
N PRO A 266 8.25 -10.75 27.74
CA PRO A 266 8.79 -12.11 27.56
C PRO A 266 8.81 -12.57 26.09
N THR A 267 8.44 -11.72 25.13
CA THR A 267 8.32 -12.06 23.71
C THR A 267 9.64 -12.03 22.95
N ASP A 268 10.76 -11.66 23.60
CA ASP A 268 12.11 -11.90 23.14
C ASP A 268 12.43 -13.41 23.01
N SER A 269 11.82 -14.27 23.87
CA SER A 269 11.94 -15.71 23.77
C SER A 269 11.13 -16.30 22.62
N ALA A 270 11.79 -17.05 21.72
CA ALA A 270 11.13 -17.79 20.65
C ALA A 270 10.17 -18.86 21.19
N ASN A 271 10.49 -19.48 22.33
CA ASN A 271 9.64 -20.50 22.94
C ASN A 271 8.33 -19.90 23.45
N VAL A 272 8.36 -18.69 24.02
CA VAL A 272 7.16 -17.99 24.46
C VAL A 272 6.27 -17.65 23.25
N ARG A 273 6.84 -17.11 22.16
CA ARG A 273 6.07 -16.81 20.95
C ARG A 273 5.42 -18.05 20.34
N LYS A 274 6.17 -19.16 20.28
CA LYS A 274 5.63 -20.45 19.79
C LYS A 274 4.55 -20.99 20.72
N ALA A 275 4.74 -20.91 22.04
CA ALA A 275 3.72 -21.33 23.00
C ALA A 275 2.42 -20.55 22.85
N ILE A 276 2.49 -19.23 22.64
CA ILE A 276 1.31 -18.39 22.34
C ILE A 276 0.63 -18.87 21.05
N ALA A 277 1.41 -19.15 20.01
CA ALA A 277 0.86 -19.66 18.73
C ALA A 277 0.11 -20.98 18.90
N TYR A 278 0.64 -21.92 19.68
CA TYR A 278 -0.03 -23.20 19.98
C TYR A 278 -1.25 -23.09 20.90
N CYS A 279 -1.42 -21.97 21.62
CA CYS A 279 -2.63 -21.71 22.39
C CYS A 279 -3.80 -21.24 21.53
N LEU A 280 -3.55 -20.75 20.32
CA LEU A 280 -4.56 -20.15 19.46
C LEU A 280 -5.21 -21.18 18.54
N ASP A 281 -6.54 -21.23 18.55
CA ASP A 281 -7.31 -21.92 17.53
C ASP A 281 -7.55 -20.95 16.37
N ARG A 282 -6.61 -20.91 15.41
CA ARG A 282 -6.66 -19.95 14.31
C ARG A 282 -7.81 -20.21 13.34
N ASN A 283 -8.20 -21.48 13.17
CA ASN A 283 -9.35 -21.84 12.33
C ASN A 283 -10.66 -21.38 12.96
N GLU A 284 -10.82 -21.57 14.28
CA GLU A 284 -11.99 -21.08 15.00
C GLU A 284 -12.04 -19.55 15.03
N PHE A 285 -10.89 -18.89 15.22
CA PHE A 285 -10.79 -17.44 15.14
C PHE A 285 -11.20 -16.91 13.76
N ALA A 286 -10.66 -17.49 12.68
CA ALA A 286 -11.02 -17.13 11.31
C ALA A 286 -12.54 -17.34 11.06
N ARG A 287 -13.08 -18.46 11.53
CA ARG A 287 -14.52 -18.75 11.40
C ARG A 287 -15.39 -17.75 12.14
N GLN A 288 -15.04 -17.40 13.37
CA GLN A 288 -15.83 -16.45 14.16
C GLN A 288 -15.71 -15.02 13.63
N TYR A 289 -14.49 -14.60 13.21
CA TYR A 289 -14.26 -13.26 12.72
C TYR A 289 -14.96 -12.97 11.38
N SER A 290 -14.95 -13.94 10.48
CA SER A 290 -15.42 -13.76 9.11
C SER A 290 -16.66 -14.54 8.74
N GLY A 291 -17.31 -15.23 9.68
CA GLY A 291 -18.43 -16.12 9.39
C GLY A 291 -18.06 -17.35 8.54
N GLY A 292 -16.78 -17.69 8.47
CA GLY A 292 -16.27 -18.81 7.67
C GLY A 292 -15.70 -18.41 6.31
N TYR A 293 -15.68 -17.13 5.98
CA TYR A 293 -15.15 -16.61 4.70
C TYR A 293 -13.66 -16.27 4.71
N ALA A 294 -12.98 -16.35 5.87
CA ALA A 294 -11.54 -16.25 5.96
C ALA A 294 -10.87 -17.63 6.06
N ALA A 295 -9.67 -17.72 5.53
CA ALA A 295 -8.83 -18.91 5.67
C ALA A 295 -7.54 -18.56 6.43
N VAL A 296 -6.99 -19.57 7.14
CA VAL A 296 -5.72 -19.42 7.87
C VAL A 296 -4.56 -19.40 6.88
N VAL A 297 -3.64 -18.46 7.08
CA VAL A 297 -2.40 -18.34 6.30
C VAL A 297 -1.23 -18.88 7.11
N HIS A 298 -0.42 -19.74 6.50
CA HIS A 298 0.75 -20.37 7.12
C HIS A 298 2.09 -19.76 6.70
N SER A 299 2.05 -18.73 5.87
CA SER A 299 3.24 -18.04 5.37
C SER A 299 3.14 -16.53 5.55
N TYR A 300 4.14 -15.83 5.06
CA TYR A 300 4.15 -14.36 5.00
C TYR A 300 3.30 -13.80 3.85
N TYR A 301 2.79 -14.65 2.96
CA TYR A 301 2.03 -14.27 1.78
C TYR A 301 0.54 -14.60 1.97
N GLY A 302 -0.34 -13.68 1.58
CA GLY A 302 -1.78 -13.89 1.53
C GLY A 302 -2.18 -14.86 0.40
N LEU A 303 -3.35 -15.48 0.53
CA LEU A 303 -3.80 -16.56 -0.38
C LEU A 303 -3.95 -16.11 -1.85
N ALA A 304 -4.19 -14.83 -2.10
CA ALA A 304 -4.33 -14.29 -3.46
C ALA A 304 -2.99 -13.94 -4.11
N GLN A 305 -1.91 -13.88 -3.32
CA GLN A 305 -0.60 -13.53 -3.84
C GLN A 305 -0.01 -14.69 -4.63
N TRP A 306 0.61 -14.38 -5.76
CA TRP A 306 1.16 -15.40 -6.66
C TRP A 306 2.29 -16.19 -5.99
N GLU A 307 3.07 -15.59 -5.10
CA GLU A 307 4.12 -16.24 -4.32
C GLU A 307 3.56 -17.38 -3.46
N TYR A 308 2.37 -17.16 -2.87
CA TYR A 308 1.67 -18.23 -2.15
C TYR A 308 1.21 -19.33 -3.11
N GLN A 309 0.59 -18.94 -4.24
CA GLN A 309 0.04 -19.90 -5.20
C GLN A 309 1.11 -20.82 -5.78
N GLU A 310 2.28 -20.29 -6.13
CA GLU A 310 3.40 -21.06 -6.67
C GLU A 310 4.13 -21.88 -5.59
N SER A 311 4.17 -21.39 -4.35
CA SER A 311 4.92 -22.01 -3.26
C SER A 311 4.05 -22.84 -2.31
N LYS A 312 2.76 -22.99 -2.57
CA LYS A 312 1.80 -23.61 -1.66
C LYS A 312 2.24 -24.99 -1.16
N ASP A 313 2.63 -25.87 -2.07
CA ASP A 313 3.04 -27.24 -1.72
C ASP A 313 4.29 -27.25 -0.85
N TRP A 314 5.24 -26.35 -1.11
CA TRP A 314 6.43 -26.20 -0.29
C TRP A 314 6.09 -25.64 1.09
N ILE A 315 5.21 -24.65 1.19
CA ILE A 315 4.73 -24.06 2.45
C ILE A 315 4.08 -25.14 3.32
N ASP A 316 3.16 -25.91 2.75
CA ASP A 316 2.42 -26.95 3.46
C ASP A 316 3.33 -28.08 3.96
N GLN A 317 4.44 -28.36 3.28
CA GLN A 317 5.39 -29.42 3.65
C GLN A 317 6.49 -28.98 4.61
N ASN A 318 6.87 -27.69 4.60
CA ASN A 318 8.07 -27.22 5.27
C ASN A 318 7.83 -26.21 6.40
N LEU A 319 6.69 -25.53 6.43
CA LEU A 319 6.37 -24.58 7.49
C LEU A 319 5.50 -25.21 8.57
N ASN A 320 5.77 -24.81 9.83
CA ASN A 320 4.95 -25.25 10.95
C ASN A 320 3.58 -24.55 10.91
N THR A 321 2.52 -25.31 10.92
CA THR A 321 1.14 -24.83 10.90
C THR A 321 0.64 -24.33 12.26
N TYR A 322 1.36 -24.62 13.36
CA TYR A 322 0.98 -24.24 14.73
C TYR A 322 -0.49 -24.54 15.04
N GLU A 323 -0.93 -25.78 14.72
CA GLU A 323 -2.24 -26.25 15.14
C GLU A 323 -2.35 -26.20 16.68
N LYS A 324 -3.53 -25.80 17.19
CA LYS A 324 -3.75 -25.66 18.63
C LYS A 324 -3.32 -26.90 19.39
N ASN A 325 -2.33 -26.77 20.26
CA ASN A 325 -1.75 -27.86 21.06
C ASN A 325 -1.26 -27.30 22.41
N LEU A 326 -2.11 -27.43 23.43
CA LEU A 326 -1.81 -26.90 24.76
C LEU A 326 -0.69 -27.67 25.48
N ASP A 327 -0.44 -28.91 25.13
CA ASP A 327 0.63 -29.70 25.75
C ASP A 327 1.99 -29.28 25.19
N GLU A 328 2.08 -29.00 23.88
CA GLU A 328 3.26 -28.41 23.27
C GLU A 328 3.54 -27.01 23.81
N ALA A 329 2.49 -26.20 23.96
CA ALA A 329 2.61 -24.86 24.55
C ALA A 329 3.19 -24.92 25.99
N LYS A 330 2.72 -25.85 26.80
CA LYS A 330 3.26 -26.09 28.17
C LYS A 330 4.71 -26.52 28.14
N ALA A 331 5.07 -27.50 27.28
CA ALA A 331 6.43 -27.98 27.15
C ALA A 331 7.41 -26.88 26.74
N LEU A 332 7.01 -26.02 25.82
CA LEU A 332 7.81 -24.85 25.39
C LEU A 332 8.02 -23.83 26.53
N LEU A 333 6.98 -23.57 27.33
CA LEU A 333 7.09 -22.68 28.48
C LEU A 333 7.98 -23.29 29.57
N GLU A 334 7.86 -24.59 29.83
CA GLU A 334 8.72 -25.30 30.79
C GLU A 334 10.19 -25.32 30.34
N ALA A 335 10.46 -25.57 29.06
CA ALA A 335 11.79 -25.49 28.48
C ALA A 335 12.39 -24.08 28.55
N ASP A 336 11.55 -23.04 28.56
CA ASP A 336 11.95 -21.64 28.69
C ASP A 336 12.07 -21.18 30.17
N GLY A 337 11.80 -22.07 31.14
CA GLY A 337 11.97 -21.81 32.59
C GLY A 337 10.72 -21.27 33.30
N TRP A 338 9.55 -21.27 32.65
CA TRP A 338 8.27 -20.86 33.27
C TRP A 338 7.72 -22.01 34.12
N THR A 339 8.39 -22.29 35.24
CA THR A 339 8.17 -23.47 36.08
C THR A 339 7.79 -23.18 37.53
N LEU A 340 7.50 -21.91 37.85
CA LEU A 340 7.26 -21.46 39.21
C LEU A 340 5.82 -20.94 39.40
N ASN A 341 5.38 -20.95 40.64
CA ASN A 341 4.24 -20.19 41.14
C ASN A 341 4.70 -18.75 41.54
N ALA A 342 3.77 -17.87 41.89
CA ALA A 342 4.07 -16.50 42.30
C ALA A 342 4.96 -16.40 43.57
N ASP A 343 4.95 -17.41 44.41
CA ASP A 343 5.74 -17.49 45.66
C ASP A 343 7.12 -18.17 45.46
N GLY A 344 7.51 -18.46 44.19
CA GLY A 344 8.76 -19.12 43.85
C GLY A 344 8.77 -20.61 44.06
N THR A 345 7.67 -21.23 44.49
CA THR A 345 7.57 -22.70 44.58
C THR A 345 7.36 -23.32 43.18
N PRO A 346 7.68 -24.62 43.00
CA PRO A 346 7.42 -25.29 41.73
C PRO A 346 5.96 -25.19 41.30
N TYR A 347 5.73 -24.94 40.02
CA TYR A 347 4.38 -24.74 39.47
C TYR A 347 3.42 -25.86 39.74
N SER A 348 2.30 -25.55 40.35
CA SER A 348 1.31 -26.52 40.86
C SER A 348 0.40 -27.12 39.76
N GLY A 349 0.50 -26.67 38.51
CA GLY A 349 -0.37 -27.11 37.41
C GLY A 349 -1.60 -26.23 37.19
N THR A 350 -1.85 -25.23 38.04
CA THR A 350 -2.98 -24.31 37.95
C THR A 350 -2.54 -22.86 38.18
N GLY A 351 -3.26 -21.91 37.58
CA GLY A 351 -2.96 -20.50 37.69
C GLY A 351 -1.86 -20.02 36.73
N THR A 352 -1.27 -18.87 37.06
CA THR A 352 -0.23 -18.22 36.25
C THR A 352 1.13 -18.84 36.53
N ARG A 353 1.90 -19.06 35.47
CA ARG A 353 3.30 -19.52 35.54
C ARG A 353 4.24 -18.32 35.70
N TYR A 354 5.31 -18.49 36.44
CA TYR A 354 6.38 -17.53 36.66
C TYR A 354 7.73 -18.12 36.28
N LYS A 355 8.69 -17.24 36.03
CA LYS A 355 10.07 -17.56 35.71
C LYS A 355 11.00 -16.62 36.48
N ASP A 356 12.09 -17.15 37.03
CA ASP A 356 13.16 -16.30 37.57
C ASP A 356 13.87 -15.60 36.40
N VAL A 357 13.98 -14.28 36.52
CA VAL A 357 14.75 -13.44 35.59
C VAL A 357 15.92 -12.86 36.36
N ASN A 358 17.13 -13.26 36.02
CA ASN A 358 18.31 -12.56 36.51
C ASN A 358 18.33 -11.16 35.86
N VAL A 359 18.07 -10.13 36.62
CA VAL A 359 18.19 -8.74 36.22
C VAL A 359 19.64 -8.29 36.30
#